data_fd2956ff4a4fac9fd47aba19a4796754
#
_entry.id   fd2956ff4a4fac9fd47aba19a4796754
#
_cell.length_a   1.000
_cell.length_b   1.000
_cell.length_c   1.000
_cell.angle_alpha   90.00
_cell.angle_beta   90.00
_cell.angle_gamma   90.00
#
_symmetry.space_group_name_H-M   'P 1'
#
loop_
_entity.id
_entity.type
_entity.pdbx_description
1 polymer ?
#
loop_
_entity_poly.entity_id
_entity_poly.type
_entity_poly.pdbx_seq_one_letter_code
_entity_poly.pdbx_strand_id
1 'polypeptide(L)'
;MDASTLVLITVVALTVWLASFVYLKYPSRWVNRSFSIFSLAVAGWTAGTWAGNYLAQAQIGLVLGRVAFAMGVLMAYALLIFFHVFPASSTFPRPIPVKIFGVLATVLTLISMTTPWILTALTIDNGNLRVKYGPLYPLFAVYILGCVGYTFSIILHKIRLARGVERLQLNYLFAGLIVPGV
;
A
#
# COMPACT_ATOMS: atom_id res chain seq x y z
N MET A 1 15.05 -15.66 -18.43
CA MET A 1 14.45 -14.88 -17.32
C MET A 1 15.41 -13.74 -17.02
N ASP A 2 14.96 -12.50 -17.16
CA ASP A 2 15.84 -11.34 -16.99
C ASP A 2 16.17 -11.11 -15.52
N ALA A 3 17.35 -10.53 -15.26
CA ALA A 3 17.81 -10.26 -13.87
C ALA A 3 16.78 -9.45 -13.06
N SER A 4 16.10 -8.49 -13.71
CA SER A 4 15.02 -7.69 -13.11
C SER A 4 13.83 -8.53 -12.62
N THR A 5 13.44 -9.53 -13.39
CA THR A 5 12.36 -10.47 -13.03
C THR A 5 12.74 -11.33 -11.82
N LEU A 6 14.01 -11.83 -11.77
CA LEU A 6 14.51 -12.58 -10.62
C LEU A 6 14.52 -11.75 -9.35
N VAL A 7 15.03 -10.53 -9.42
CA VAL A 7 15.03 -9.59 -8.28
C VAL A 7 13.60 -9.35 -7.78
N LEU A 8 12.66 -9.09 -8.69
CA LEU A 8 11.27 -8.83 -8.33
C LEU A 8 10.60 -10.02 -7.64
N ILE A 9 10.76 -11.24 -8.22
CA ILE A 9 10.22 -12.46 -7.61
C ILE A 9 10.80 -12.67 -6.20
N THR A 10 12.11 -12.45 -6.05
CA THR A 10 12.78 -12.57 -4.75
C THR A 10 12.23 -11.55 -3.75
N VAL A 11 12.07 -10.29 -4.14
CA VAL A 11 11.51 -9.24 -3.26
C VAL A 11 10.08 -9.58 -2.86
N VAL A 12 9.22 -9.98 -3.80
CA VAL A 12 7.83 -10.37 -3.52
C VAL A 12 7.79 -11.57 -2.57
N ALA A 13 8.60 -12.61 -2.84
CA ALA A 13 8.65 -13.81 -2.01
C ALA A 13 9.11 -13.48 -0.57
N LEU A 14 10.17 -12.69 -0.43
CA LEU A 14 10.66 -12.25 0.89
C LEU A 14 9.63 -11.40 1.64
N THR A 15 8.91 -10.53 0.93
CA THR A 15 7.86 -9.69 1.53
C THR A 15 6.68 -10.53 2.02
N VAL A 16 6.24 -11.52 1.22
CA VAL A 16 5.18 -12.45 1.62
C VAL A 16 5.62 -13.32 2.79
N TRP A 17 6.87 -13.82 2.74
CA TRP A 17 7.44 -14.61 3.85
C TRP A 17 7.48 -13.80 5.15
N LEU A 18 7.99 -12.55 5.10
CA LEU A 18 8.05 -11.67 6.26
C LEU A 18 6.66 -11.36 6.82
N ALA A 19 5.69 -11.06 5.96
CA ALA A 19 4.30 -10.82 6.35
C ALA A 19 3.70 -12.02 7.08
N SER A 20 3.91 -13.23 6.52
CA SER A 20 3.43 -14.48 7.10
C SER A 20 4.12 -14.78 8.44
N PHE A 21 5.43 -14.61 8.51
CA PHE A 21 6.21 -14.83 9.73
C PHE A 21 5.74 -13.90 10.87
N VAL A 22 5.57 -12.61 10.60
CA VAL A 22 5.11 -11.63 11.60
C VAL A 22 3.68 -11.93 12.06
N TYR A 23 2.80 -12.33 11.13
CA TYR A 23 1.43 -12.71 11.48
C TYR A 23 1.39 -13.94 12.37
N LEU A 24 2.11 -15.01 12.00
CA LEU A 24 2.08 -16.29 12.72
C LEU A 24 2.71 -16.21 14.11
N LYS A 25 3.69 -15.32 14.31
CA LYS A 25 4.37 -15.21 15.60
C LYS A 25 3.46 -14.69 16.72
N TYR A 26 2.60 -13.71 16.45
CA TYR A 26 1.64 -13.17 17.42
C TYR A 26 0.37 -12.68 16.72
N PRO A 27 -0.54 -13.59 16.30
CA PRO A 27 -1.70 -13.25 15.48
C PRO A 27 -2.75 -12.40 16.21
N SER A 28 -2.74 -12.37 17.54
CA SER A 28 -3.68 -11.59 18.35
C SER A 28 -3.34 -10.10 18.40
N ARG A 29 -2.10 -9.70 18.09
CA ARG A 29 -1.67 -8.30 18.16
C ARG A 29 -2.07 -7.54 16.90
N TRP A 30 -2.84 -6.48 17.06
CA TRP A 30 -3.27 -5.61 15.95
C TRP A 30 -2.11 -5.01 15.15
N VAL A 31 -0.98 -4.70 15.80
CA VAL A 31 0.24 -4.22 15.14
C VAL A 31 0.75 -5.23 14.12
N ASN A 32 0.82 -6.51 14.51
CA ASN A 32 1.31 -7.56 13.60
C ASN A 32 0.34 -7.80 12.43
N ARG A 33 -0.98 -7.78 12.72
CA ARG A 33 -2.01 -7.90 11.66
C ARG A 33 -1.91 -6.78 10.65
N SER A 34 -1.85 -5.53 11.12
CA SER A 34 -1.79 -4.36 10.22
C SER A 34 -0.49 -4.31 9.42
N PHE A 35 0.65 -4.66 10.03
CA PHE A 35 1.92 -4.81 9.32
C PHE A 35 1.85 -5.88 8.23
N SER A 36 1.29 -7.06 8.56
CA SER A 36 1.17 -8.17 7.59
C SER A 36 0.25 -7.81 6.43
N ILE A 37 -0.90 -7.18 6.70
CA ILE A 37 -1.81 -6.70 5.66
C ILE A 37 -1.11 -5.66 4.77
N PHE A 38 -0.38 -4.71 5.36
CA PHE A 38 0.40 -3.73 4.62
C PHE A 38 1.43 -4.41 3.70
N SER A 39 2.23 -5.33 4.25
CA SER A 39 3.27 -6.04 3.49
C SER A 39 2.67 -6.89 2.35
N LEU A 40 1.55 -7.58 2.60
CA LEU A 40 0.85 -8.33 1.55
C LEU A 40 0.27 -7.42 0.46
N ALA A 41 -0.24 -6.24 0.83
CA ALA A 41 -0.72 -5.27 -0.14
C ALA A 41 0.42 -4.69 -1.00
N VAL A 42 1.61 -4.45 -0.41
CA VAL A 42 2.83 -4.06 -1.14
C VAL A 42 3.23 -5.16 -2.12
N ALA A 43 3.29 -6.42 -1.68
CA ALA A 43 3.63 -7.56 -2.54
C ALA A 43 2.63 -7.71 -3.70
N GLY A 44 1.34 -7.59 -3.41
CA GLY A 44 0.27 -7.66 -4.41
C GLY A 44 0.31 -6.51 -5.41
N TRP A 45 0.58 -5.28 -4.95
CA TRP A 45 0.76 -4.12 -5.81
C TRP A 45 1.97 -4.28 -6.74
N THR A 46 3.11 -4.70 -6.19
CA THR A 46 4.35 -4.92 -6.94
C THR A 46 4.18 -6.03 -7.99
N ALA A 47 3.66 -7.19 -7.57
CA ALA A 47 3.40 -8.31 -8.48
C ALA A 47 2.35 -7.98 -9.54
N GLY A 48 1.25 -7.32 -9.15
CA GLY A 48 0.18 -6.93 -10.06
C GLY A 48 0.63 -5.89 -11.09
N THR A 49 1.45 -4.92 -10.69
CA THR A 49 2.02 -3.92 -11.60
C THR A 49 2.96 -4.58 -12.60
N TRP A 50 3.87 -5.43 -12.14
CA TRP A 50 4.78 -6.15 -13.04
C TRP A 50 4.03 -7.05 -14.00
N ALA A 51 3.13 -7.89 -13.49
CA ALA A 51 2.37 -8.83 -14.33
C ALA A 51 1.43 -8.10 -15.30
N GLY A 52 0.79 -7.00 -14.86
CA GLY A 52 -0.04 -6.16 -15.71
C GLY A 52 0.77 -5.54 -16.87
N ASN A 53 1.99 -5.09 -16.61
CA ASN A 53 2.88 -4.54 -17.62
C ASN A 53 3.38 -5.62 -18.57
N TYR A 54 3.79 -6.77 -18.05
CA TYR A 54 4.29 -7.90 -18.85
C TYR A 54 3.23 -8.48 -19.77
N LEU A 55 1.97 -8.52 -19.31
CA LEU A 55 0.83 -9.06 -20.02
C LEU A 55 -0.08 -7.97 -20.63
N ALA A 56 0.43 -6.75 -20.83
CA ALA A 56 -0.38 -5.59 -21.26
C ALA A 56 -1.10 -5.79 -22.59
N GLN A 57 -0.58 -6.66 -23.48
CA GLN A 57 -1.23 -7.00 -24.77
C GLN A 57 -2.41 -7.96 -24.60
N ALA A 58 -2.52 -8.69 -23.49
CA ALA A 58 -3.61 -9.59 -23.20
C ALA A 58 -4.65 -8.92 -22.29
N GLN A 59 -5.93 -9.30 -22.43
CA GLN A 59 -7.00 -8.79 -21.52
C GLN A 59 -6.67 -9.00 -20.04
N ILE A 60 -5.96 -10.07 -19.70
CA ILE A 60 -5.54 -10.37 -18.36
C ILE A 60 -4.60 -9.29 -17.78
N GLY A 61 -3.78 -8.64 -18.61
CA GLY A 61 -2.91 -7.54 -18.18
C GLY A 61 -3.70 -6.36 -17.61
N LEU A 62 -4.83 -6.01 -18.23
CA LEU A 62 -5.72 -4.98 -17.72
C LEU A 62 -6.34 -5.36 -16.36
N VAL A 63 -6.75 -6.63 -16.21
CA VAL A 63 -7.31 -7.13 -14.93
C VAL A 63 -6.25 -7.06 -13.83
N LEU A 64 -5.02 -7.52 -14.12
CA LEU A 64 -3.90 -7.47 -13.17
C LEU A 64 -3.51 -6.02 -12.81
N GLY A 65 -3.54 -5.11 -13.78
CA GLY A 65 -3.38 -3.69 -13.55
C GLY A 65 -4.45 -3.11 -12.61
N ARG A 66 -5.72 -3.46 -12.80
CA ARG A 66 -6.81 -3.06 -11.89
C ARG A 66 -6.63 -3.62 -10.48
N VAL A 67 -6.19 -4.88 -10.36
CA VAL A 67 -5.84 -5.49 -9.08
C VAL A 67 -4.68 -4.72 -8.42
N ALA A 68 -3.66 -4.32 -9.18
CA ALA A 68 -2.57 -3.52 -8.66
C ALA A 68 -3.06 -2.19 -8.08
N PHE A 69 -3.95 -1.46 -8.77
CA PHE A 69 -4.56 -0.24 -8.23
C PHE A 69 -5.35 -0.50 -6.94
N ALA A 70 -6.13 -1.59 -6.89
CA ALA A 70 -6.84 -2.02 -5.68
C ALA A 70 -5.88 -2.29 -4.52
N MET A 71 -4.77 -3.01 -4.78
CA MET A 71 -3.72 -3.24 -3.78
C MET A 71 -3.04 -1.94 -3.33
N GLY A 72 -2.86 -0.96 -4.22
CA GLY A 72 -2.37 0.38 -3.85
C GLY A 72 -3.28 1.11 -2.86
N VAL A 73 -4.60 1.03 -3.05
CA VAL A 73 -5.59 1.57 -2.09
C VAL A 73 -5.46 0.88 -0.73
N LEU A 74 -5.44 -0.47 -0.73
CA LEU A 74 -5.32 -1.26 0.50
C LEU A 74 -3.99 -1.02 1.21
N MET A 75 -2.89 -0.86 0.47
CA MET A 75 -1.57 -0.54 1.00
C MET A 75 -1.58 0.79 1.76
N ALA A 76 -2.13 1.86 1.17
CA ALA A 76 -2.20 3.16 1.81
C ALA A 76 -3.05 3.12 3.09
N TYR A 77 -4.19 2.42 3.06
CA TYR A 77 -5.04 2.25 4.23
C TYR A 77 -4.40 1.39 5.32
N ALA A 78 -3.75 0.28 4.95
CA ALA A 78 -3.07 -0.60 5.89
C ALA A 78 -1.90 0.10 6.58
N LEU A 79 -1.15 0.96 5.85
CA LEU A 79 -0.12 1.83 6.42
C LEU A 79 -0.71 2.78 7.47
N LEU A 80 -1.85 3.40 7.16
CA LEU A 80 -2.57 4.28 8.09
C LEU A 80 -2.97 3.53 9.36
N ILE A 81 -3.57 2.33 9.24
CA ILE A 81 -3.93 1.50 10.39
C ILE A 81 -2.70 1.13 11.20
N PHE A 82 -1.61 0.70 10.53
CA PHE A 82 -0.38 0.32 11.21
C PHE A 82 0.14 1.44 12.11
N PHE A 83 0.28 2.66 11.59
CA PHE A 83 0.74 3.80 12.39
C PHE A 83 -0.30 4.32 13.38
N HIS A 84 -1.57 4.02 13.17
CA HIS A 84 -2.61 4.30 14.16
C HIS A 84 -2.45 3.42 15.41
N VAL A 85 -2.12 2.13 15.25
CA VAL A 85 -1.99 1.18 16.37
C VAL A 85 -0.57 1.04 16.90
N PHE A 86 0.45 1.48 16.18
CA PHE A 86 1.86 1.42 16.59
C PHE A 86 2.39 2.80 17.00
N PRO A 87 3.18 2.93 18.08
CA PRO A 87 3.37 1.96 19.17
C PRO A 87 2.10 1.84 20.03
N ALA A 88 1.92 0.68 20.66
CA ALA A 88 0.69 0.33 21.38
C ALA A 88 0.41 1.16 22.65
N SER A 89 1.43 1.80 23.19
CA SER A 89 1.36 2.62 24.40
C SER A 89 0.82 4.04 24.17
N SER A 90 0.81 4.51 22.93
CA SER A 90 0.34 5.86 22.62
C SER A 90 -1.17 5.88 22.40
N THR A 91 -1.92 6.50 23.30
CA THR A 91 -3.31 6.89 23.09
C THR A 91 -3.35 7.90 21.95
N PHE A 92 -3.92 7.54 20.81
CA PHE A 92 -4.02 8.46 19.69
C PHE A 92 -5.34 8.37 18.93
N PRO A 93 -5.54 9.39 18.08
CA PRO A 93 -6.68 10.27 18.09
C PRO A 93 -7.96 9.56 17.68
N ARG A 94 -9.01 10.33 17.65
CA ARG A 94 -10.36 9.93 17.28
C ARG A 94 -10.37 8.89 16.16
N PRO A 95 -11.03 7.72 16.30
CA PRO A 95 -11.07 6.66 15.28
C PRO A 95 -11.87 7.05 14.02
N ILE A 96 -12.54 8.21 14.07
CA ILE A 96 -13.43 8.68 12.99
C ILE A 96 -12.71 8.85 11.65
N PRO A 97 -11.56 9.56 11.53
CA PRO A 97 -10.89 9.69 10.25
C PRO A 97 -10.45 8.34 9.68
N VAL A 98 -9.94 7.44 10.52
CA VAL A 98 -9.52 6.09 10.10
C VAL A 98 -10.69 5.30 9.53
N LYS A 99 -11.88 5.41 10.12
CA LYS A 99 -13.11 4.78 9.60
C LYS A 99 -13.52 5.36 8.25
N ILE A 100 -13.45 6.69 8.09
CA ILE A 100 -13.77 7.36 6.81
C ILE A 100 -12.83 6.86 5.71
N PHE A 101 -11.51 6.85 5.97
CA PHE A 101 -10.53 6.32 5.03
C PHE A 101 -10.78 4.84 4.72
N GLY A 102 -11.26 4.04 5.68
CA GLY A 102 -11.62 2.64 5.48
C GLY A 102 -12.82 2.45 4.56
N VAL A 103 -13.87 3.24 4.72
CA VAL A 103 -15.04 3.22 3.81
C VAL A 103 -14.61 3.61 2.40
N LEU A 104 -13.84 4.69 2.27
CA LEU A 104 -13.30 5.13 0.97
C LEU A 104 -12.40 4.07 0.33
N ALA A 105 -11.55 3.39 1.15
CA ALA A 105 -10.72 2.28 0.68
C ALA A 105 -11.58 1.17 0.07
N THR A 106 -12.62 0.74 0.77
CA THR A 106 -13.52 -0.31 0.29
C THR A 106 -14.18 0.07 -1.03
N VAL A 107 -14.72 1.28 -1.11
CA VAL A 107 -15.38 1.78 -2.31
C VAL A 107 -14.41 1.87 -3.50
N LEU A 108 -13.23 2.48 -3.29
CA LEU A 108 -12.21 2.62 -4.35
C LEU A 108 -11.63 1.28 -4.80
N THR A 109 -11.45 0.33 -3.88
CA THR A 109 -11.02 -1.04 -4.21
C THR A 109 -12.06 -1.72 -5.12
N LEU A 110 -13.34 -1.67 -4.77
CA LEU A 110 -14.41 -2.24 -5.57
C LEU A 110 -14.48 -1.56 -6.95
N ILE A 111 -14.47 -0.23 -7.01
CA ILE A 111 -14.47 0.52 -8.27
C ILE A 111 -13.25 0.14 -9.13
N SER A 112 -12.07 0.03 -8.53
CA SER A 112 -10.85 -0.33 -9.27
C SER A 112 -10.94 -1.71 -9.91
N MET A 113 -11.50 -2.68 -9.20
CA MET A 113 -11.60 -4.06 -9.70
C MET A 113 -12.70 -4.26 -10.73
N THR A 114 -13.85 -3.58 -10.57
CA THR A 114 -15.06 -3.86 -11.35
C THR A 114 -15.32 -2.89 -12.50
N THR A 115 -14.69 -1.72 -12.50
CA THR A 115 -14.99 -0.66 -13.49
C THR A 115 -13.73 -0.14 -14.20
N PRO A 116 -13.87 0.48 -15.39
CA PRO A 116 -12.77 1.15 -16.07
C PRO A 116 -12.48 2.57 -15.54
N TRP A 117 -13.10 3.00 -14.44
CA TRP A 117 -13.09 4.39 -14.02
C TRP A 117 -11.78 4.87 -13.42
N ILE A 118 -10.93 3.96 -12.94
CA ILE A 118 -9.58 4.29 -12.45
C ILE A 118 -8.54 3.93 -13.50
N LEU A 119 -8.60 2.70 -14.05
CA LEU A 119 -7.72 2.22 -15.12
C LEU A 119 -8.58 1.75 -16.29
N THR A 120 -8.50 2.49 -17.40
CA THR A 120 -9.32 2.23 -18.60
C THR A 120 -8.65 1.21 -19.51
N ALA A 121 -7.36 1.40 -19.85
CA ALA A 121 -6.63 0.52 -20.75
C ALA A 121 -5.13 0.51 -20.43
N LEU A 122 -4.50 -0.61 -20.76
CA LEU A 122 -3.05 -0.78 -20.89
C LEU A 122 -2.76 -1.13 -22.33
N THR A 123 -1.88 -0.39 -22.99
CA THR A 123 -1.49 -0.62 -24.39
C THR A 123 0.03 -0.52 -24.51
N ILE A 124 0.60 -1.27 -25.46
CA ILE A 124 2.01 -1.14 -25.82
C ILE A 124 2.06 -0.41 -27.16
N ASP A 125 2.72 0.75 -27.17
CA ASP A 125 2.93 1.55 -28.38
C ASP A 125 4.43 1.76 -28.57
N ASN A 126 4.96 1.28 -29.71
CA ASN A 126 6.40 1.32 -30.04
C ASN A 126 7.30 0.73 -28.91
N GLY A 127 6.87 -0.36 -28.26
CA GLY A 127 7.59 -1.00 -27.17
C GLY A 127 7.46 -0.30 -25.82
N ASN A 128 6.75 0.83 -25.75
CA ASN A 128 6.50 1.56 -24.50
C ASN A 128 5.09 1.27 -23.97
N LEU A 129 5.00 1.00 -22.67
CA LEU A 129 3.71 0.85 -22.01
C LEU A 129 3.01 2.20 -21.90
N ARG A 130 1.81 2.30 -22.45
CA ARG A 130 0.90 3.44 -22.26
C ARG A 130 -0.25 3.04 -21.35
N VAL A 131 -0.39 3.79 -20.26
CA VAL A 131 -1.46 3.64 -19.28
C VAL A 131 -2.53 4.70 -19.55
N LYS A 132 -3.76 4.27 -19.84
CA LYS A 132 -4.89 5.17 -19.98
C LYS A 132 -5.69 5.17 -18.69
N TYR A 133 -5.63 6.28 -17.98
CA TYR A 133 -6.39 6.48 -16.74
C TYR A 133 -7.85 6.84 -17.01
N GLY A 134 -8.72 6.45 -16.09
CA GLY A 134 -10.14 6.77 -16.13
C GLY A 134 -10.48 8.07 -15.40
N PRO A 135 -11.76 8.49 -15.45
CA PRO A 135 -12.22 9.77 -14.89
C PRO A 135 -12.08 9.86 -13.35
N LEU A 136 -12.08 8.74 -12.63
CA LEU A 136 -11.91 8.73 -11.18
C LEU A 136 -10.45 8.59 -10.71
N TYR A 137 -9.47 8.54 -11.63
CA TYR A 137 -8.07 8.50 -11.26
C TYR A 137 -7.63 9.69 -10.36
N PRO A 138 -8.07 10.95 -10.58
CA PRO A 138 -7.74 12.04 -9.67
C PRO A 138 -8.24 11.81 -8.24
N LEU A 139 -9.45 11.24 -8.09
CA LEU A 139 -9.99 10.90 -6.76
C LEU A 139 -9.16 9.82 -6.06
N PHE A 140 -8.72 8.80 -6.83
CA PHE A 140 -7.79 7.78 -6.35
C PHE A 140 -6.48 8.42 -5.87
N ALA A 141 -5.88 9.34 -6.65
CA ALA A 141 -4.65 10.03 -6.28
C ALA A 141 -4.82 10.87 -5.02
N VAL A 142 -5.90 11.64 -4.91
CA VAL A 142 -6.24 12.43 -3.71
C VAL A 142 -6.42 11.53 -2.49
N TYR A 143 -7.06 10.37 -2.65
CA TYR A 143 -7.20 9.38 -1.58
C TYR A 143 -5.83 8.89 -1.08
N ILE A 144 -4.93 8.47 -1.99
CA ILE A 144 -3.58 7.98 -1.62
C ILE A 144 -2.80 9.09 -0.89
N LEU A 145 -2.77 10.31 -1.46
CA LEU A 145 -2.10 11.46 -0.84
C LEU A 145 -2.71 11.81 0.52
N GLY A 146 -4.03 11.72 0.66
CA GLY A 146 -4.73 11.94 1.93
C GLY A 146 -4.37 10.92 2.99
N CYS A 147 -4.34 9.62 2.64
CA CYS A 147 -3.90 8.56 3.54
C CYS A 147 -2.44 8.76 3.99
N VAL A 148 -1.55 9.01 3.05
CA VAL A 148 -0.11 9.21 3.33
C VAL A 148 0.08 10.46 4.18
N GLY A 149 -0.52 11.59 3.81
CA GLY A 149 -0.42 12.84 4.55
C GLY A 149 -0.97 12.72 5.97
N TYR A 150 -2.11 12.04 6.14
CA TYR A 150 -2.66 11.79 7.48
C TYR A 150 -1.79 10.84 8.29
N THR A 151 -1.21 9.81 7.66
CA THR A 151 -0.23 8.92 8.30
C THR A 151 1.00 9.69 8.78
N PHE A 152 1.57 10.56 7.97
CA PHE A 152 2.68 11.43 8.38
C PHE A 152 2.30 12.34 9.56
N SER A 153 1.10 12.90 9.56
CA SER A 153 0.59 13.70 10.68
C SER A 153 0.53 12.90 11.98
N ILE A 154 0.07 11.64 11.91
CA ILE A 154 0.07 10.73 13.06
C ILE A 154 1.49 10.46 13.55
N ILE A 155 2.42 10.12 12.67
CA ILE A 155 3.81 9.82 13.01
C ILE A 155 4.47 11.02 13.71
N LEU A 156 4.37 12.21 13.10
CA LEU A 156 4.96 13.44 13.65
C LEU A 156 4.38 13.79 15.02
N HIS A 157 3.07 13.63 15.21
CA HIS A 157 2.44 13.85 16.49
C HIS A 157 2.93 12.84 17.54
N LYS A 158 2.99 11.55 17.19
CA LYS A 158 3.49 10.50 18.09
C LYS A 158 4.98 10.71 18.46
N ILE A 159 5.84 11.12 17.52
CA ILE A 159 7.25 11.42 17.79
C ILE A 159 7.40 12.56 18.79
N ARG A 160 6.51 13.59 18.74
CA ARG A 160 6.53 14.71 19.68
C ARG A 160 6.16 14.28 21.11
N LEU A 161 5.29 13.30 21.26
CA LEU A 161 4.80 12.82 22.55
C LEU A 161 5.64 11.66 23.12
N ALA A 162 6.23 10.84 22.25
CA ALA A 162 7.00 9.67 22.61
C ALA A 162 8.32 10.03 23.30
N ARG A 163 8.74 9.18 24.26
CA ARG A 163 10.02 9.31 24.97
C ARG A 163 10.81 8.00 24.89
N GLY A 164 12.13 8.09 25.07
CA GLY A 164 13.01 6.92 25.15
C GLY A 164 12.96 6.04 23.91
N VAL A 165 12.82 4.74 24.10
CA VAL A 165 12.89 3.70 23.05
C VAL A 165 11.79 3.87 21.99
N GLU A 166 10.59 4.28 22.39
CA GLU A 166 9.47 4.47 21.45
C GLU A 166 9.74 5.57 20.45
N ARG A 167 10.32 6.69 20.89
CA ARG A 167 10.71 7.78 20.01
C ARG A 167 11.77 7.33 19.01
N LEU A 168 12.70 6.51 19.45
CA LEU A 168 13.75 5.94 18.60
C LEU A 168 13.16 5.04 17.52
N GLN A 169 12.25 4.15 17.90
CA GLN A 169 11.54 3.26 16.95
C GLN A 169 10.74 4.03 15.90
N LEU A 170 10.01 5.07 16.32
CA LEU A 170 9.25 5.92 15.41
C LEU A 170 10.16 6.68 14.45
N ASN A 171 11.30 7.20 14.92
CA ASN A 171 12.27 7.90 14.07
C ASN A 171 12.88 6.97 13.02
N TYR A 172 13.26 5.73 13.37
CA TYR A 172 13.77 4.75 12.40
C TYR A 172 12.72 4.37 11.34
N LEU A 173 11.48 4.13 11.77
CA LEU A 173 10.39 3.84 10.82
C LEU A 173 10.09 5.03 9.92
N PHE A 174 10.09 6.24 10.46
CA PHE A 174 9.90 7.46 9.69
C PHE A 174 11.01 7.68 8.67
N ALA A 175 12.26 7.50 9.08
CA ALA A 175 13.41 7.57 8.16
C ALA A 175 13.31 6.50 7.06
N GLY A 176 12.93 5.26 7.41
CA GLY A 176 12.73 4.18 6.44
C GLY A 176 11.60 4.41 5.44
N LEU A 177 10.61 5.26 5.78
CA LEU A 177 9.55 5.65 4.83
C LEU A 177 9.98 6.77 3.88
N ILE A 178 10.91 7.65 4.29
CA ILE A 178 11.36 8.78 3.49
C ILE A 178 12.44 8.35 2.49
N VAL A 179 13.41 7.52 2.93
CA VAL A 179 14.59 7.13 2.14
C VAL A 179 14.23 6.49 0.78
N PRO A 180 13.21 5.60 0.64
CA PRO A 180 12.84 5.05 -0.66
C PRO A 180 12.15 6.05 -1.60
N GLY A 181 11.77 7.23 -1.12
CA GLY A 181 11.07 8.26 -1.89
C GLY A 181 11.99 9.36 -2.46
N VAL A 182 13.29 9.29 -2.17
CA VAL A 182 14.35 10.16 -2.70
C VAL A 182 15.21 9.36 -3.67
#